data_c1bbe5b18e20959224affb0be55e45bf
#
_entry.id   c1bbe5b18e20959224affb0be55e45bf
#
_cell.length_a   1.000
_cell.length_b   1.000
_cell.length_c   1.000
_cell.angle_alpha   90.00
_cell.angle_beta   90.00
_cell.angle_gamma   90.00
#
_symmetry.space_group_name_H-M   'P 1'
#
loop_
_entity.id
_entity.type
_entity.pdbx_description
1 polymer ?
#
loop_
_entity_poly.entity_id
_entity_poly.type
_entity_poly.pdbx_seq_one_letter_code
_entity_poly.pdbx_strand_id
1 'polypeptide(L)'
;MDKLIIGAGLYGLYAALYCAKRGQQVEVLEMEEAPFTRATYINQARVHMGYHYPRSLSTAMKSAGYFKRFTEDYSFCLHTAFQQIYATSAHFSWTDAAEFLKFCRDGGIPCKALPVEEYFQPGLCDGAFLTEEYTYDAHILRDHLMEEIAKYPGVKLHFGRQITEIVKQSDCYEITALHEGHREVYRAPFVLNATYASVNQVLEKVKGVTAEPFGLKYELCEIILCKTGDKLRDIGFTVMDGPFFSIMPFGRTGYHSLTSVTFTPHKTSYDATPQFSCVGADGNICRGGWLGNCNDCPGRPESAWEYMSTLARKYLREEYSFSYEKSLFSMKPILKASEIDDSRPTVIRALSESPTFISVLSGKINTVYDLDEVLDV
;
A
#
# COMPACT_ATOMS: atom_id res chain seq x y z
N MET A 1 -28.83 6.30 5.18
CA MET A 1 -27.44 6.08 5.65
C MET A 1 -26.75 7.42 5.73
N ASP A 2 -25.77 7.55 6.63
CA ASP A 2 -25.08 8.82 6.82
C ASP A 2 -23.87 8.96 5.91
N LYS A 3 -23.14 7.84 5.73
CA LYS A 3 -21.93 7.79 4.92
C LYS A 3 -21.87 6.56 4.03
N LEU A 4 -21.38 6.75 2.81
CA LEU A 4 -21.05 5.67 1.88
C LEU A 4 -19.54 5.68 1.60
N ILE A 5 -18.93 4.51 1.69
CA ILE A 5 -17.50 4.31 1.47
C ILE A 5 -17.32 3.40 0.26
N ILE A 6 -16.44 3.78 -0.66
CA ILE A 6 -16.10 2.99 -1.84
C ILE A 6 -14.71 2.39 -1.62
N GLY A 7 -14.64 1.04 -1.59
CA GLY A 7 -13.45 0.26 -1.36
C GLY A 7 -13.35 -0.31 0.06
N ALA A 8 -13.12 -1.62 0.19
CA ALA A 8 -12.91 -2.33 1.45
C ALA A 8 -11.43 -2.72 1.68
N GLY A 9 -10.50 -1.87 1.28
CA GLY A 9 -9.11 -1.90 1.73
C GLY A 9 -8.97 -1.33 3.14
N LEU A 10 -7.73 -1.22 3.64
CA LEU A 10 -7.45 -0.70 4.99
C LEU A 10 -8.14 0.65 5.25
N TYR A 11 -8.00 1.61 4.35
CA TYR A 11 -8.56 2.94 4.52
C TYR A 11 -10.11 2.94 4.56
N GLY A 12 -10.73 2.10 3.74
CA GLY A 12 -12.20 1.99 3.74
C GLY A 12 -12.74 1.31 4.98
N LEU A 13 -12.17 0.18 5.42
CA LEU A 13 -12.62 -0.49 6.65
C LEU A 13 -12.29 0.31 7.91
N TYR A 14 -11.14 1.01 7.93
CA TYR A 14 -10.82 1.94 9.01
C TYR A 14 -11.90 3.04 9.11
N ALA A 15 -12.21 3.69 8.00
CA ALA A 15 -13.24 4.73 7.96
C ALA A 15 -14.61 4.20 8.40
N ALA A 16 -15.00 3.02 7.94
CA ALA A 16 -16.27 2.40 8.34
C ALA A 16 -16.33 2.17 9.86
N LEU A 17 -15.28 1.59 10.44
CA LEU A 17 -15.21 1.35 11.88
C LEU A 17 -15.15 2.65 12.68
N TYR A 18 -14.40 3.65 12.20
CA TYR A 18 -14.30 4.98 12.81
C TYR A 18 -15.66 5.66 12.92
N CYS A 19 -16.43 5.65 11.84
CA CYS A 19 -17.78 6.22 11.79
C CYS A 19 -18.78 5.40 12.63
N ALA A 20 -18.68 4.06 12.59
CA ALA A 20 -19.53 3.16 13.36
C ALA A 20 -19.40 3.38 14.86
N LYS A 21 -18.18 3.57 15.36
CA LYS A 21 -17.90 3.90 16.79
C LYS A 21 -18.54 5.22 17.23
N ARG A 22 -18.93 6.09 16.30
CA ARG A 22 -19.65 7.36 16.51
C ARG A 22 -21.15 7.26 16.29
N GLY A 23 -21.67 6.03 16.10
CA GLY A 23 -23.10 5.76 15.94
C GLY A 23 -23.66 6.08 14.54
N GLN A 24 -22.78 6.31 13.55
CA GLN A 24 -23.19 6.63 12.18
C GLN A 24 -23.58 5.36 11.40
N GLN A 25 -24.55 5.51 10.49
CA GLN A 25 -24.97 4.46 9.58
C GLN A 25 -24.08 4.48 8.33
N VAL A 26 -23.35 3.41 8.07
CA VAL A 26 -22.35 3.34 7.01
C VAL A 26 -22.61 2.17 6.07
N GLU A 27 -22.51 2.42 4.77
CA GLU A 27 -22.45 1.35 3.78
C GLU A 27 -21.11 1.38 3.04
N VAL A 28 -20.50 0.21 2.86
CA VAL A 28 -19.23 0.05 2.14
C VAL A 28 -19.48 -0.75 0.88
N LEU A 29 -19.09 -0.21 -0.28
CA LEU A 29 -19.17 -0.91 -1.56
C LEU A 29 -17.78 -1.37 -1.98
N GLU A 30 -17.60 -2.67 -2.19
CA GLU A 30 -16.35 -3.26 -2.66
C GLU A 30 -16.59 -4.02 -3.97
N MET A 31 -15.69 -3.83 -4.95
CA MET A 31 -15.81 -4.50 -6.24
C MET A 31 -15.41 -5.98 -6.17
N GLU A 32 -14.48 -6.33 -5.32
CA GLU A 32 -14.05 -7.72 -5.09
C GLU A 32 -15.02 -8.47 -4.17
N GLU A 33 -14.95 -9.80 -4.17
CA GLU A 33 -15.80 -10.66 -3.34
C GLU A 33 -15.36 -10.71 -1.86
N ALA A 34 -14.20 -10.11 -1.54
CA ALA A 34 -13.67 -10.07 -0.19
C ALA A 34 -12.82 -8.79 0.05
N PRO A 35 -12.65 -8.34 1.31
CA PRO A 35 -11.81 -7.21 1.63
C PRO A 35 -10.32 -7.58 1.57
N PHE A 36 -9.44 -6.59 1.39
CA PHE A 36 -7.99 -6.72 1.43
C PHE A 36 -7.37 -7.63 0.34
N THR A 37 -8.05 -7.85 -0.76
CA THR A 37 -7.56 -8.75 -1.83
C THR A 37 -6.50 -8.13 -2.73
N ARG A 38 -6.29 -6.80 -2.67
CA ARG A 38 -5.35 -6.06 -3.51
C ARG A 38 -4.22 -5.43 -2.69
N ALA A 39 -3.91 -4.16 -2.91
CA ALA A 39 -2.74 -3.47 -2.37
C ALA A 39 -2.61 -3.50 -0.83
N THR A 40 -3.67 -3.63 -0.06
CA THR A 40 -3.56 -3.77 1.40
C THR A 40 -2.89 -5.08 1.81
N TYR A 41 -3.09 -6.17 1.05
CA TYR A 41 -2.39 -7.44 1.24
C TYR A 41 -1.09 -7.51 0.43
N ILE A 42 -1.13 -7.05 -0.83
CA ILE A 42 -0.03 -7.20 -1.80
C ILE A 42 0.83 -5.94 -1.78
N ASN A 43 1.75 -5.89 -0.83
CA ASN A 43 2.74 -4.84 -0.63
C ASN A 43 3.92 -5.43 0.17
N GLN A 44 4.87 -4.61 0.62
CA GLN A 44 6.01 -5.07 1.43
C GLN A 44 5.64 -5.45 2.88
N ALA A 45 4.38 -5.31 3.29
CA ALA A 45 3.89 -5.49 4.66
C ALA A 45 4.60 -4.62 5.72
N ARG A 46 5.23 -3.55 5.32
CA ARG A 46 6.09 -2.71 6.16
C ARG A 46 5.29 -1.65 6.92
N VAL A 47 5.56 -1.54 8.22
CA VAL A 47 5.14 -0.40 9.05
C VAL A 47 6.32 0.57 9.12
N HIS A 48 6.20 1.68 8.39
CA HIS A 48 7.30 2.61 8.20
C HIS A 48 7.59 3.49 9.42
N MET A 49 8.85 3.48 9.88
CA MET A 49 9.40 4.48 10.82
C MET A 49 10.03 5.68 10.08
N GLY A 50 10.18 5.59 8.77
CA GLY A 50 10.70 6.69 7.96
C GLY A 50 12.06 6.47 7.30
N TYR A 51 12.81 5.44 7.65
CA TYR A 51 14.18 5.18 7.15
C TYR A 51 14.30 5.13 5.63
N HIS A 52 13.25 4.77 4.94
CA HIS A 52 13.22 4.61 3.48
C HIS A 52 13.25 5.94 2.71
N TYR A 53 13.20 7.07 3.41
CA TYR A 53 13.05 8.41 2.81
C TYR A 53 14.13 9.41 3.23
N PRO A 54 15.43 9.09 3.06
CA PRO A 54 16.51 9.98 3.50
C PRO A 54 16.52 11.33 2.76
N ARG A 55 15.94 11.38 1.54
CA ARG A 55 15.81 12.59 0.72
C ARG A 55 14.49 13.35 0.94
N SER A 56 13.58 12.85 1.80
CA SER A 56 12.29 13.48 2.11
C SER A 56 12.02 13.45 3.61
N LEU A 57 12.66 14.36 4.35
CA LEU A 57 12.55 14.43 5.81
C LEU A 57 11.08 14.60 6.27
N SER A 58 10.28 15.39 5.56
CA SER A 58 8.86 15.57 5.88
C SER A 58 8.06 14.26 5.81
N THR A 59 8.31 13.45 4.77
CA THR A 59 7.70 12.12 4.63
C THR A 59 8.16 11.17 5.73
N ALA A 60 9.46 11.20 6.06
CA ALA A 60 10.02 10.40 7.15
C ALA A 60 9.40 10.75 8.50
N MET A 61 9.35 12.04 8.83
CA MET A 61 8.81 12.54 10.10
C MET A 61 7.31 12.26 10.25
N LYS A 62 6.53 12.39 9.18
CA LYS A 62 5.10 12.02 9.20
C LYS A 62 4.92 10.51 9.45
N SER A 63 5.75 9.69 8.83
CA SER A 63 5.73 8.23 9.06
C SER A 63 6.09 7.88 10.50
N ALA A 64 7.16 8.48 11.04
CA ALA A 64 7.59 8.31 12.43
C ALA A 64 6.51 8.77 13.43
N GLY A 65 5.82 9.88 13.15
CA GLY A 65 4.76 10.41 13.99
C GLY A 65 3.59 9.44 14.18
N TYR A 66 3.21 8.69 13.14
CA TYR A 66 2.15 7.69 13.23
C TYR A 66 2.63 6.29 13.61
N PHE A 67 3.94 6.03 13.59
CA PHE A 67 4.47 4.70 13.88
C PHE A 67 4.06 4.20 15.26
N LYS A 68 4.24 5.04 16.28
CA LYS A 68 3.87 4.67 17.66
C LYS A 68 2.38 4.36 17.78
N ARG A 69 1.51 5.26 17.30
CA ARG A 69 0.05 5.05 17.35
C ARG A 69 -0.35 3.77 16.63
N PHE A 70 0.20 3.53 15.43
CA PHE A 70 -0.13 2.34 14.65
C PHE A 70 0.35 1.05 15.34
N THR A 71 1.53 1.07 15.96
CA THR A 71 2.07 -0.08 16.68
C THR A 71 1.31 -0.38 17.97
N GLU A 72 0.77 0.63 18.64
CA GLU A 72 -0.09 0.46 19.81
C GLU A 72 -1.48 -0.08 19.40
N ASP A 73 -2.14 0.55 18.43
CA ASP A 73 -3.50 0.20 17.98
C ASP A 73 -3.58 -1.18 17.33
N TYR A 74 -2.54 -1.59 16.60
CA TYR A 74 -2.51 -2.81 15.78
C TYR A 74 -1.43 -3.82 16.20
N SER A 75 -0.94 -3.76 17.46
CA SER A 75 0.09 -4.66 17.99
C SER A 75 -0.19 -6.15 17.77
N PHE A 76 -1.47 -6.54 17.78
CA PHE A 76 -1.91 -7.92 17.60
C PHE A 76 -1.59 -8.51 16.23
N CYS A 77 -1.46 -7.70 15.18
CA CYS A 77 -1.11 -8.15 13.83
C CYS A 77 0.34 -7.86 13.43
N LEU A 78 1.12 -7.21 14.30
CA LEU A 78 2.51 -6.89 13.97
C LEU A 78 3.44 -8.07 14.21
N HIS A 79 4.43 -8.20 13.34
CA HIS A 79 5.63 -9.00 13.55
C HIS A 79 6.79 -8.07 13.90
N THR A 80 7.27 -8.16 15.13
CA THR A 80 8.30 -7.28 15.71
C THR A 80 9.54 -8.05 16.13
N ALA A 81 9.47 -9.40 16.13
CA ALA A 81 10.52 -10.28 16.62
C ALA A 81 11.54 -10.60 15.51
N PHE A 82 12.06 -9.59 14.85
CA PHE A 82 13.16 -9.72 13.87
C PHE A 82 14.04 -8.47 13.88
N GLN A 83 15.24 -8.58 13.33
CA GLN A 83 16.15 -7.46 13.15
C GLN A 83 16.00 -6.88 11.75
N GLN A 84 15.63 -5.61 11.63
CA GLN A 84 15.62 -4.93 10.34
C GLN A 84 16.96 -4.20 10.14
N ILE A 85 17.69 -4.62 9.12
CA ILE A 85 19.00 -4.06 8.76
C ILE A 85 18.85 -3.25 7.49
N TYR A 86 19.11 -1.95 7.61
CA TYR A 86 19.28 -1.06 6.46
C TYR A 86 20.75 -1.00 6.07
N ALA A 87 21.02 -0.83 4.79
CA ALA A 87 22.38 -0.62 4.29
C ALA A 87 22.38 0.43 3.20
N THR A 88 23.48 1.18 3.16
CA THR A 88 23.84 2.07 2.05
C THR A 88 24.81 1.33 1.15
N SER A 89 24.64 1.45 -0.17
CA SER A 89 25.55 0.83 -1.13
C SER A 89 26.79 1.70 -1.33
N ALA A 90 27.96 1.07 -1.38
CA ALA A 90 29.21 1.76 -1.71
C ALA A 90 29.22 2.35 -3.13
N HIS A 91 28.27 1.95 -3.98
CA HIS A 91 28.18 2.36 -5.39
C HIS A 91 26.72 2.62 -5.78
N PHE A 92 26.49 3.68 -6.56
CA PHE A 92 25.18 4.02 -7.14
C PHE A 92 24.07 4.30 -6.13
N SER A 93 24.40 4.60 -4.86
CA SER A 93 23.45 5.12 -3.88
C SER A 93 23.41 6.65 -3.95
N TRP A 94 22.24 7.23 -3.73
CA TRP A 94 22.07 8.68 -3.56
C TRP A 94 22.43 9.16 -2.15
N THR A 95 22.51 8.23 -1.19
CA THR A 95 22.79 8.48 0.22
C THR A 95 23.92 7.55 0.67
N ASP A 96 24.98 8.09 1.25
CA ASP A 96 26.06 7.32 1.86
C ASP A 96 25.80 7.04 3.35
N ALA A 97 26.69 6.26 3.97
CA ALA A 97 26.58 5.87 5.37
C ALA A 97 26.54 7.06 6.34
N ALA A 98 27.35 8.10 6.08
CA ALA A 98 27.43 9.28 6.95
C ALA A 98 26.16 10.14 6.84
N GLU A 99 25.67 10.31 5.62
CA GLU A 99 24.41 11.02 5.32
C GLU A 99 23.22 10.31 5.95
N PHE A 100 23.15 8.99 5.87
CA PHE A 100 22.07 8.22 6.50
C PHE A 100 22.08 8.33 8.03
N LEU A 101 23.23 8.23 8.67
CA LEU A 101 23.36 8.44 10.12
C LEU A 101 22.98 9.86 10.52
N LYS A 102 23.37 10.86 9.72
CA LYS A 102 22.98 12.25 9.94
C LYS A 102 21.46 12.41 9.84
N PHE A 103 20.86 11.87 8.79
CA PHE A 103 19.39 11.88 8.59
C PHE A 103 18.64 11.26 9.77
N CYS A 104 19.05 10.07 10.24
CA CYS A 104 18.42 9.42 11.39
C CYS A 104 18.54 10.28 12.66
N ARG A 105 19.70 10.86 12.90
CA ARG A 105 19.94 11.76 14.06
C ARG A 105 19.08 13.02 13.98
N ASP A 106 19.06 13.68 12.82
CA ASP A 106 18.31 14.92 12.61
C ASP A 106 16.79 14.69 12.71
N GLY A 107 16.32 13.51 12.28
CA GLY A 107 14.95 13.06 12.40
C GLY A 107 14.56 12.45 13.75
N GLY A 108 15.51 12.26 14.68
CA GLY A 108 15.26 11.60 15.96
C GLY A 108 14.82 10.12 15.80
N ILE A 109 15.21 9.47 14.69
CA ILE A 109 14.84 8.10 14.37
C ILE A 109 15.91 7.14 14.88
N PRO A 110 15.58 6.09 15.69
CA PRO A 110 16.57 5.16 16.25
C PRO A 110 17.40 4.47 15.18
N CYS A 111 18.71 4.52 15.27
CA CYS A 111 19.62 3.91 14.32
C CYS A 111 20.95 3.54 14.99
N LYS A 112 21.40 2.30 14.80
CA LYS A 112 22.66 1.80 15.34
C LYS A 112 23.52 1.21 14.23
N ALA A 113 24.75 1.73 14.05
CA ALA A 113 25.69 1.17 13.09
C ALA A 113 26.10 -0.26 13.47
N LEU A 114 26.25 -1.11 12.46
CA LEU A 114 26.65 -2.51 12.55
C LEU A 114 27.88 -2.76 11.66
N PRO A 115 28.67 -3.84 11.93
CA PRO A 115 29.73 -4.28 11.04
C PRO A 115 29.16 -4.73 9.68
N VAL A 116 29.58 -4.09 8.60
CA VAL A 116 29.07 -4.38 7.23
C VAL A 116 29.39 -5.80 6.81
N GLU A 117 30.58 -6.26 7.15
CA GLU A 117 31.14 -7.57 6.77
C GLU A 117 30.42 -8.76 7.39
N GLU A 118 29.61 -8.57 8.41
CA GLU A 118 28.77 -9.63 8.98
C GLU A 118 27.57 -9.99 8.08
N TYR A 119 27.13 -9.03 7.25
CA TYR A 119 25.87 -9.14 6.51
C TYR A 119 26.04 -9.10 5.01
N PHE A 120 27.00 -8.34 4.53
CA PHE A 120 27.14 -8.05 3.11
C PHE A 120 28.49 -8.51 2.53
N GLN A 121 28.48 -8.76 1.24
CA GLN A 121 29.70 -9.10 0.50
C GLN A 121 30.69 -7.91 0.54
N PRO A 122 32.00 -8.18 0.60
CA PRO A 122 33.03 -7.14 0.70
C PRO A 122 32.92 -6.08 -0.41
N GLY A 123 32.99 -4.81 -0.02
CA GLY A 123 33.03 -3.67 -0.94
C GLY A 123 31.71 -3.28 -1.60
N LEU A 124 30.58 -3.92 -1.26
CA LEU A 124 29.29 -3.59 -1.87
C LEU A 124 28.47 -2.59 -1.04
N CYS A 125 28.63 -2.56 0.27
CA CYS A 125 27.99 -1.59 1.16
C CYS A 125 29.06 -0.80 1.92
N ASP A 126 28.81 0.49 2.15
CA ASP A 126 29.63 1.39 2.95
C ASP A 126 29.08 1.58 4.37
N GLY A 127 27.83 1.16 4.62
CA GLY A 127 27.18 1.17 5.92
C GLY A 127 26.12 0.08 6.09
N ALA A 128 26.01 -0.41 7.33
CA ALA A 128 24.95 -1.30 7.78
C ALA A 128 24.40 -0.80 9.11
N PHE A 129 23.07 -0.82 9.28
CA PHE A 129 22.39 -0.16 10.39
C PHE A 129 21.24 -1.00 10.91
N LEU A 130 21.22 -1.27 12.22
CA LEU A 130 20.04 -1.79 12.89
C LEU A 130 19.02 -0.66 13.06
N THR A 131 17.82 -0.92 12.58
CA THR A 131 16.70 0.05 12.57
C THR A 131 15.48 -0.54 13.25
N GLU A 132 14.52 0.31 13.62
CA GLU A 132 13.26 -0.09 14.24
C GLU A 132 12.14 0.01 13.20
N GLU A 133 11.96 -1.04 12.43
CA GLU A 133 10.83 -1.21 11.51
C GLU A 133 10.18 -2.57 11.73
N TYR A 134 8.86 -2.63 11.59
CA TYR A 134 8.07 -3.84 11.79
C TYR A 134 7.34 -4.22 10.49
N THR A 135 6.78 -5.43 10.49
CA THR A 135 5.84 -5.81 9.44
C THR A 135 4.48 -6.15 10.04
N TYR A 136 3.43 -6.02 9.24
CA TYR A 136 2.08 -6.37 9.66
C TYR A 136 1.56 -7.57 8.86
N ASP A 137 0.70 -8.36 9.50
CA ASP A 137 -0.05 -9.42 8.83
C ASP A 137 -1.40 -8.88 8.38
N ALA A 138 -1.57 -8.76 7.06
CA ALA A 138 -2.77 -8.17 6.48
C ALA A 138 -4.02 -9.03 6.71
N HIS A 139 -3.89 -10.34 6.83
CA HIS A 139 -5.02 -11.23 7.07
C HIS A 139 -5.51 -11.11 8.52
N ILE A 140 -4.58 -11.09 9.49
CA ILE A 140 -4.93 -10.86 10.90
C ILE A 140 -5.58 -9.48 11.07
N LEU A 141 -5.04 -8.45 10.41
CA LEU A 141 -5.62 -7.10 10.46
C LEU A 141 -7.02 -7.05 9.84
N ARG A 142 -7.22 -7.69 8.68
CA ARG A 142 -8.52 -7.82 8.03
C ARG A 142 -9.55 -8.47 8.95
N ASP A 143 -9.20 -9.63 9.48
CA ASP A 143 -10.11 -10.44 10.29
C ASP A 143 -10.54 -9.67 11.56
N HIS A 144 -9.59 -8.99 12.21
CA HIS A 144 -9.91 -8.11 13.33
C HIS A 144 -10.85 -6.95 12.94
N LEU A 145 -10.58 -6.25 11.84
CA LEU A 145 -11.44 -5.15 11.40
C LEU A 145 -12.84 -5.65 11.05
N MET A 146 -12.97 -6.82 10.43
CA MET A 146 -14.24 -7.44 10.12
C MET A 146 -15.02 -7.84 11.39
N GLU A 147 -14.32 -8.42 12.38
CA GLU A 147 -14.91 -8.76 13.69
C GLU A 147 -15.37 -7.52 14.44
N GLU A 148 -14.57 -6.45 14.46
CA GLU A 148 -14.93 -5.20 15.10
C GLU A 148 -16.14 -4.54 14.42
N ILE A 149 -16.15 -4.47 13.08
CA ILE A 149 -17.26 -3.91 12.31
C ILE A 149 -18.57 -4.69 12.55
N ALA A 150 -18.50 -6.02 12.66
CA ALA A 150 -19.67 -6.87 12.91
C ALA A 150 -20.40 -6.56 14.23
N LYS A 151 -19.75 -5.87 15.17
CA LYS A 151 -20.39 -5.41 16.42
C LYS A 151 -21.35 -4.23 16.22
N TYR A 152 -21.32 -3.60 15.05
CA TYR A 152 -22.09 -2.39 14.74
C TYR A 152 -23.14 -2.69 13.66
N PRO A 153 -24.40 -2.94 14.02
CA PRO A 153 -25.48 -3.28 13.06
C PRO A 153 -25.80 -2.16 12.06
N GLY A 154 -25.33 -0.93 12.34
CA GLY A 154 -25.42 0.21 11.43
C GLY A 154 -24.43 0.20 10.28
N VAL A 155 -23.49 -0.76 10.23
CA VAL A 155 -22.56 -0.92 9.13
C VAL A 155 -22.96 -2.08 8.25
N LYS A 156 -23.04 -1.82 6.93
CA LYS A 156 -23.28 -2.87 5.92
C LYS A 156 -22.13 -2.91 4.93
N LEU A 157 -21.61 -4.10 4.69
CA LEU A 157 -20.56 -4.35 3.70
C LEU A 157 -21.17 -5.07 2.50
N HIS A 158 -20.97 -4.52 1.32
CA HIS A 158 -21.49 -5.03 0.05
C HIS A 158 -20.29 -5.37 -0.86
N PHE A 159 -20.06 -6.66 -1.06
CA PHE A 159 -19.02 -7.20 -1.94
C PHE A 159 -19.55 -7.47 -3.34
N GLY A 160 -18.68 -7.56 -4.35
CA GLY A 160 -19.03 -7.77 -5.73
C GLY A 160 -19.79 -6.59 -6.37
N ARG A 161 -19.64 -5.36 -5.86
CA ARG A 161 -20.37 -4.16 -6.33
C ARG A 161 -19.48 -3.32 -7.23
N GLN A 162 -19.68 -3.45 -8.53
CA GLN A 162 -19.02 -2.61 -9.52
C GLN A 162 -19.78 -1.31 -9.75
N ILE A 163 -19.22 -0.17 -9.35
CA ILE A 163 -19.84 1.14 -9.55
C ILE A 163 -19.86 1.49 -11.03
N THR A 164 -21.01 1.93 -11.54
CA THR A 164 -21.18 2.33 -12.94
C THR A 164 -21.41 3.83 -13.10
N GLU A 165 -22.00 4.47 -12.10
CA GLU A 165 -22.35 5.89 -12.15
C GLU A 165 -22.46 6.47 -10.74
N ILE A 166 -22.05 7.73 -10.61
CA ILE A 166 -22.22 8.53 -9.38
C ILE A 166 -22.77 9.90 -9.80
N VAL A 167 -23.95 10.25 -9.32
CA VAL A 167 -24.62 11.51 -9.70
C VAL A 167 -24.79 12.39 -8.48
N LYS A 168 -24.25 13.62 -8.54
CA LYS A 168 -24.51 14.63 -7.51
C LYS A 168 -25.94 15.14 -7.63
N GLN A 169 -26.69 15.04 -6.53
CA GLN A 169 -28.02 15.61 -6.34
C GLN A 169 -27.92 16.86 -5.44
N SER A 170 -29.04 17.45 -5.08
CA SER A 170 -29.09 18.64 -4.21
C SER A 170 -28.55 18.38 -2.80
N ASP A 171 -28.82 17.21 -2.23
CA ASP A 171 -28.59 16.87 -0.81
C ASP A 171 -27.83 15.54 -0.61
N CYS A 172 -27.60 14.79 -1.69
CA CYS A 172 -26.90 13.50 -1.63
C CYS A 172 -26.17 13.20 -2.94
N TYR A 173 -25.35 12.17 -2.91
CA TYR A 173 -24.90 11.45 -4.11
C TYR A 173 -25.76 10.20 -4.30
N GLU A 174 -26.19 9.97 -5.54
CA GLU A 174 -26.79 8.72 -5.98
C GLU A 174 -25.73 7.89 -6.69
N ILE A 175 -25.47 6.70 -6.15
CA ILE A 175 -24.47 5.78 -6.65
C ILE A 175 -25.17 4.56 -7.23
N THR A 176 -24.93 4.29 -8.50
CA THR A 176 -25.38 3.06 -9.16
C THR A 176 -24.24 2.05 -9.22
N ALA A 177 -24.51 0.84 -8.74
CA ALA A 177 -23.61 -0.29 -8.84
C ALA A 177 -24.29 -1.48 -9.54
N LEU A 178 -23.46 -2.35 -10.15
CA LEU A 178 -23.89 -3.64 -10.67
C LEU A 178 -23.42 -4.75 -9.74
N HIS A 179 -24.31 -5.68 -9.42
CA HIS A 179 -24.06 -6.91 -8.71
C HIS A 179 -24.76 -8.06 -9.42
N GLU A 180 -24.01 -9.06 -9.88
CA GLU A 180 -24.54 -10.21 -10.64
C GLU A 180 -25.47 -9.81 -11.81
N GLY A 181 -25.16 -8.70 -12.48
CA GLY A 181 -25.95 -8.16 -13.59
C GLY A 181 -27.18 -7.33 -13.16
N HIS A 182 -27.51 -7.26 -11.89
CA HIS A 182 -28.58 -6.44 -11.34
C HIS A 182 -28.10 -5.05 -10.95
N ARG A 183 -28.92 -4.05 -11.22
CA ARG A 183 -28.64 -2.65 -10.84
C ARG A 183 -29.10 -2.41 -9.40
N GLU A 184 -28.20 -1.93 -8.56
CA GLU A 184 -28.49 -1.46 -7.20
C GLU A 184 -28.21 0.06 -7.12
N VAL A 185 -29.00 0.78 -6.33
CA VAL A 185 -28.86 2.25 -6.16
C VAL A 185 -28.74 2.59 -4.68
N TYR A 186 -27.71 3.34 -4.36
CA TYR A 186 -27.39 3.80 -3.02
C TYR A 186 -27.44 5.33 -2.97
N ARG A 187 -27.80 5.93 -1.81
CA ARG A 187 -27.84 7.37 -1.63
C ARG A 187 -27.21 7.76 -0.31
N ALA A 188 -26.28 8.71 -0.33
CA ALA A 188 -25.63 9.21 0.87
C ALA A 188 -25.30 10.71 0.74
N PRO A 189 -25.43 11.50 1.82
CA PRO A 189 -24.97 12.90 1.85
C PRO A 189 -23.44 13.01 1.91
N PHE A 190 -22.75 11.91 2.30
CA PHE A 190 -21.29 11.83 2.36
C PHE A 190 -20.78 10.59 1.63
N VAL A 191 -19.82 10.77 0.74
CA VAL A 191 -19.14 9.68 0.01
C VAL A 191 -17.62 9.79 0.20
N LEU A 192 -17.00 8.67 0.59
CA LEU A 192 -15.54 8.51 0.63
C LEU A 192 -15.08 7.55 -0.46
N ASN A 193 -14.28 8.02 -1.39
CA ASN A 193 -13.57 7.18 -2.36
C ASN A 193 -12.20 6.75 -1.78
N ALA A 194 -12.10 5.52 -1.29
CA ALA A 194 -10.92 4.91 -0.69
C ALA A 194 -10.36 3.75 -1.53
N THR A 195 -10.43 3.87 -2.86
CA THR A 195 -10.14 2.77 -3.80
C THR A 195 -8.69 2.68 -4.25
N TYR A 196 -7.79 3.53 -3.75
CA TYR A 196 -6.35 3.52 -4.03
C TYR A 196 -6.03 3.53 -5.53
N ALA A 197 -5.70 2.36 -6.12
CA ALA A 197 -5.36 2.27 -7.55
C ALA A 197 -6.55 2.58 -8.48
N SER A 198 -7.78 2.47 -8.00
CA SER A 198 -8.99 2.80 -8.77
C SER A 198 -9.56 4.19 -8.48
N VAL A 199 -8.81 5.05 -7.76
CA VAL A 199 -9.29 6.38 -7.35
C VAL A 199 -9.77 7.24 -8.52
N ASN A 200 -9.02 7.27 -9.63
CA ASN A 200 -9.40 8.01 -10.83
C ASN A 200 -10.55 7.36 -11.59
N GLN A 201 -10.61 6.02 -11.60
CA GLN A 201 -11.71 5.29 -12.25
C GLN A 201 -13.05 5.59 -11.58
N VAL A 202 -13.07 5.74 -10.25
CA VAL A 202 -14.26 6.21 -9.52
C VAL A 202 -14.58 7.66 -9.89
N LEU A 203 -13.59 8.55 -9.93
CA LEU A 203 -13.78 9.95 -10.31
C LEU A 203 -14.38 10.11 -11.71
N GLU A 204 -14.00 9.26 -12.67
CA GLU A 204 -14.58 9.25 -14.03
C GLU A 204 -16.08 8.92 -14.08
N LYS A 205 -16.62 8.27 -13.04
CA LYS A 205 -18.05 7.93 -12.95
C LYS A 205 -18.88 9.06 -12.33
N VAL A 206 -18.22 10.11 -11.81
CA VAL A 206 -18.93 11.23 -11.14
C VAL A 206 -19.50 12.20 -12.17
N LYS A 207 -20.77 12.53 -11.99
CA LYS A 207 -21.54 13.49 -12.81
C LYS A 207 -22.14 14.59 -11.94
N GLY A 208 -22.38 15.75 -12.54
CA GLY A 208 -22.98 16.89 -11.87
C GLY A 208 -22.00 17.77 -11.08
N VAL A 209 -20.70 17.44 -11.14
CA VAL A 209 -19.60 18.24 -10.61
C VAL A 209 -18.32 17.91 -11.37
N THR A 210 -17.41 18.87 -11.53
CA THR A 210 -16.11 18.64 -12.17
C THR A 210 -15.21 17.81 -11.26
N ALA A 211 -14.81 16.64 -11.71
CA ALA A 211 -13.96 15.72 -10.97
C ALA A 211 -12.57 15.65 -11.64
N GLU A 212 -11.62 16.42 -11.11
CA GLU A 212 -10.25 16.40 -11.61
C GLU A 212 -9.54 15.09 -11.17
N PRO A 213 -8.92 14.35 -12.10
CA PRO A 213 -8.17 13.16 -11.74
C PRO A 213 -6.91 13.51 -10.94
N PHE A 214 -6.41 12.55 -10.15
CA PHE A 214 -5.06 12.64 -9.59
C PHE A 214 -4.04 12.44 -10.71
N GLY A 215 -2.98 13.26 -10.72
CA GLY A 215 -1.85 13.10 -11.63
C GLY A 215 -1.01 11.89 -11.21
N LEU A 216 -1.31 10.70 -11.74
CA LEU A 216 -0.72 9.44 -11.31
C LEU A 216 0.13 8.80 -12.40
N LYS A 217 1.22 8.14 -11.96
CA LYS A 217 1.87 7.04 -12.64
C LYS A 217 1.39 5.74 -12.00
N TYR A 218 1.02 4.77 -12.80
CA TYR A 218 0.64 3.43 -12.33
C TYR A 218 1.74 2.43 -12.63
N GLU A 219 2.06 1.61 -11.65
CA GLU A 219 3.00 0.50 -11.80
C GLU A 219 2.31 -0.81 -11.49
N LEU A 220 2.36 -1.78 -12.41
CA LEU A 220 2.05 -3.18 -12.11
C LEU A 220 3.25 -3.79 -11.40
N CYS A 221 3.13 -3.97 -10.10
CA CYS A 221 4.20 -4.41 -9.23
C CYS A 221 4.07 -5.89 -8.84
N GLU A 222 5.22 -6.55 -8.70
CA GLU A 222 5.35 -7.88 -8.15
C GLU A 222 5.95 -7.83 -6.74
N ILE A 223 5.39 -8.61 -5.83
CA ILE A 223 5.97 -8.95 -4.52
C ILE A 223 6.27 -10.44 -4.53
N ILE A 224 7.53 -10.83 -4.44
CA ILE A 224 7.91 -12.24 -4.41
C ILE A 224 7.95 -12.72 -2.97
N LEU A 225 7.24 -13.81 -2.67
CA LEU A 225 7.33 -14.48 -1.39
C LEU A 225 8.41 -15.56 -1.45
N CYS A 226 9.28 -15.56 -0.44
CA CYS A 226 10.43 -16.44 -0.32
C CYS A 226 10.36 -17.30 0.95
N LYS A 227 10.80 -18.54 0.84
CA LYS A 227 11.24 -19.33 2.00
C LYS A 227 12.68 -18.95 2.33
N THR A 228 13.02 -18.89 3.61
CA THR A 228 14.36 -18.51 4.08
C THR A 228 15.04 -19.65 4.80
N GLY A 229 16.36 -19.67 4.73
CA GLY A 229 17.19 -20.48 5.63
C GLY A 229 17.22 -19.90 7.05
N ASP A 230 17.72 -20.68 7.99
CA ASP A 230 17.69 -20.34 9.43
C ASP A 230 18.35 -18.99 9.76
N LYS A 231 19.43 -18.64 9.08
CA LYS A 231 20.17 -17.39 9.31
C LYS A 231 19.40 -16.12 8.89
N LEU A 232 18.48 -16.25 7.93
CA LEU A 232 17.68 -15.12 7.43
C LEU A 232 16.30 -15.06 8.08
N ARG A 233 15.85 -16.10 8.76
CA ARG A 233 14.48 -16.20 9.28
C ARG A 233 14.03 -15.00 10.09
N ASP A 234 14.88 -14.50 10.97
CA ASP A 234 14.57 -13.39 11.88
C ASP A 234 15.36 -12.13 11.53
N ILE A 235 15.68 -11.95 10.24
CA ILE A 235 16.38 -10.77 9.72
C ILE A 235 15.69 -10.24 8.47
N GLY A 236 15.52 -8.92 8.40
CA GLY A 236 15.15 -8.22 7.19
C GLY A 236 16.31 -7.37 6.69
N PHE A 237 16.51 -7.31 5.39
CA PHE A 237 17.51 -6.46 4.76
C PHE A 237 16.84 -5.46 3.81
N THR A 238 17.33 -4.23 3.82
CA THR A 238 17.00 -3.21 2.84
C THR A 238 18.26 -2.47 2.45
N VAL A 239 18.73 -2.68 1.23
CA VAL A 239 19.74 -1.78 0.62
C VAL A 239 18.96 -0.65 -0.03
N MET A 240 19.28 0.59 0.33
CA MET A 240 18.40 1.72 0.11
C MET A 240 18.98 2.78 -0.82
N ASP A 241 18.07 3.64 -1.27
CA ASP A 241 18.27 4.86 -2.02
C ASP A 241 19.02 4.68 -3.35
N GLY A 242 18.52 3.74 -4.14
CA GLY A 242 19.04 3.41 -5.47
C GLY A 242 18.37 2.18 -6.07
N PRO A 243 18.92 1.60 -7.15
CA PRO A 243 18.34 0.47 -7.86
C PRO A 243 18.55 -0.87 -7.12
N PHE A 244 18.22 -0.90 -5.83
CA PHE A 244 18.53 -1.98 -4.92
C PHE A 244 17.30 -2.83 -4.57
N PHE A 245 17.38 -3.56 -3.45
CA PHE A 245 16.38 -4.55 -3.05
C PHE A 245 16.03 -4.43 -1.57
N SER A 246 14.90 -5.04 -1.23
CA SER A 246 14.51 -5.33 0.14
C SER A 246 14.04 -6.78 0.24
N ILE A 247 14.52 -7.51 1.25
CA ILE A 247 14.01 -8.83 1.66
C ILE A 247 13.73 -8.78 3.16
N MET A 248 12.48 -9.05 3.55
CA MET A 248 12.08 -8.89 4.95
C MET A 248 10.88 -9.78 5.28
N PRO A 249 10.66 -10.14 6.56
CA PRO A 249 9.50 -10.93 6.95
C PRO A 249 8.19 -10.35 6.38
N PHE A 250 7.32 -11.21 5.88
CA PHE A 250 6.02 -10.84 5.34
C PHE A 250 4.93 -11.09 6.38
N GLY A 251 4.77 -10.17 7.30
CA GLY A 251 3.88 -10.33 8.46
C GLY A 251 4.27 -11.56 9.29
N ARG A 252 3.27 -12.31 9.73
CA ARG A 252 3.43 -13.56 10.50
C ARG A 252 3.27 -14.83 9.66
N THR A 253 3.41 -14.70 8.33
CA THR A 253 3.16 -15.80 7.39
C THR A 253 4.27 -16.86 7.37
N GLY A 254 5.43 -16.57 7.93
CA GLY A 254 6.63 -17.42 7.84
C GLY A 254 7.41 -17.26 6.52
N TYR A 255 6.92 -16.44 5.60
CA TYR A 255 7.63 -16.05 4.38
C TYR A 255 8.35 -14.72 4.54
N HIS A 256 9.30 -14.46 3.64
CA HIS A 256 9.83 -13.12 3.41
C HIS A 256 9.32 -12.58 2.07
N SER A 257 9.09 -11.26 2.02
CA SER A 257 8.86 -10.56 0.76
C SER A 257 10.18 -10.09 0.16
N LEU A 258 10.41 -10.37 -1.12
CA LEU A 258 11.53 -9.83 -1.89
C LEU A 258 10.99 -8.83 -2.91
N THR A 259 11.57 -7.64 -2.93
CA THR A 259 11.27 -6.56 -3.88
C THR A 259 12.54 -5.87 -4.34
N SER A 260 12.47 -5.21 -5.48
CA SER A 260 13.56 -4.39 -6.01
C SER A 260 13.00 -3.12 -6.65
N VAL A 261 13.68 -2.01 -6.46
CA VAL A 261 13.27 -0.74 -7.09
C VAL A 261 13.18 -0.89 -8.62
N THR A 262 14.13 -1.61 -9.22
CA THR A 262 14.22 -1.78 -10.68
C THR A 262 13.26 -2.83 -11.23
N PHE A 263 13.09 -3.96 -10.54
CA PHE A 263 12.45 -5.15 -11.11
C PHE A 263 11.04 -5.41 -10.55
N THR A 264 10.67 -4.81 -9.43
CA THR A 264 9.30 -4.89 -8.89
C THR A 264 8.26 -4.31 -9.86
N PRO A 265 8.47 -3.14 -10.52
CA PRO A 265 7.57 -2.66 -11.56
C PRO A 265 7.79 -3.42 -12.87
N HIS A 266 6.77 -4.15 -13.32
CA HIS A 266 6.78 -4.85 -14.62
C HIS A 266 6.27 -3.98 -15.77
N LYS A 267 5.27 -3.15 -15.48
CA LYS A 267 4.61 -2.29 -16.47
C LYS A 267 4.28 -0.95 -15.83
N THR A 268 4.33 0.10 -16.62
CA THR A 268 4.04 1.47 -16.21
C THR A 268 3.05 2.12 -17.15
N SER A 269 2.09 2.89 -16.61
CA SER A 269 1.21 3.76 -17.38
C SER A 269 1.15 5.14 -16.74
N TYR A 270 1.13 6.19 -17.56
CA TYR A 270 0.99 7.59 -17.15
C TYR A 270 -0.41 8.16 -17.47
N ASP A 271 -1.32 7.34 -17.97
CA ASP A 271 -2.68 7.73 -18.26
C ASP A 271 -3.48 7.96 -16.99
N ALA A 272 -4.51 8.81 -17.03
CA ALA A 272 -5.38 9.05 -15.90
C ALA A 272 -6.10 7.76 -15.46
N THR A 273 -6.53 6.96 -16.43
CA THR A 273 -6.95 5.57 -16.26
C THR A 273 -5.92 4.68 -16.94
N PRO A 274 -5.24 3.78 -16.20
CA PRO A 274 -4.09 3.07 -16.75
C PRO A 274 -4.44 2.15 -17.90
N GLN A 275 -3.58 2.19 -18.95
CA GLN A 275 -3.65 1.33 -20.11
C GLN A 275 -2.41 0.42 -20.13
N PHE A 276 -2.63 -0.89 -20.17
CA PHE A 276 -1.56 -1.87 -20.21
C PHE A 276 -1.73 -2.83 -21.37
N SER A 277 -0.62 -3.31 -21.93
CA SER A 277 -0.61 -4.26 -23.06
C SER A 277 -1.22 -5.64 -22.73
N CYS A 278 -1.44 -5.94 -21.47
CA CYS A 278 -2.20 -7.12 -21.04
C CYS A 278 -3.71 -6.94 -21.19
N VAL A 279 -4.19 -5.70 -21.38
CA VAL A 279 -5.59 -5.41 -21.67
C VAL A 279 -5.90 -5.88 -23.08
N GLY A 280 -6.84 -6.81 -23.24
CA GLY A 280 -7.19 -7.42 -24.52
C GLY A 280 -6.52 -8.78 -24.80
N ALA A 281 -5.60 -9.25 -23.97
CA ALA A 281 -5.16 -10.65 -24.01
C ALA A 281 -6.32 -11.58 -23.59
N ASP A 282 -6.35 -12.80 -24.15
CA ASP A 282 -7.36 -13.79 -23.78
C ASP A 282 -7.40 -14.02 -22.25
N GLY A 283 -8.59 -13.91 -21.66
CA GLY A 283 -8.79 -14.04 -20.22
C GLY A 283 -8.50 -12.79 -19.39
N ASN A 284 -8.19 -11.63 -20.01
CA ASN A 284 -8.03 -10.38 -19.27
C ASN A 284 -9.27 -10.03 -18.44
N ILE A 285 -9.03 -9.70 -17.16
CA ILE A 285 -10.08 -9.37 -16.19
C ILE A 285 -10.33 -7.86 -16.04
N CYS A 286 -9.55 -7.00 -16.71
CA CYS A 286 -9.84 -5.57 -16.78
C CYS A 286 -10.97 -5.30 -17.76
N ARG A 287 -12.11 -4.82 -17.28
CA ARG A 287 -13.32 -4.62 -18.10
C ARG A 287 -13.96 -3.26 -17.83
N GLY A 288 -14.54 -2.67 -18.88
CA GLY A 288 -15.35 -1.45 -18.75
C GLY A 288 -14.63 -0.26 -18.11
N GLY A 289 -13.30 -0.14 -18.33
CA GLY A 289 -12.48 0.89 -17.70
C GLY A 289 -12.04 0.57 -16.25
N TRP A 290 -12.39 -0.61 -15.71
CA TRP A 290 -11.96 -1.03 -14.38
C TRP A 290 -10.75 -1.95 -14.43
N LEU A 291 -9.81 -1.72 -13.51
CA LEU A 291 -8.69 -2.63 -13.26
C LEU A 291 -9.20 -3.86 -12.50
N GLY A 292 -8.95 -5.04 -13.05
CA GLY A 292 -9.13 -6.30 -12.35
C GLY A 292 -8.03 -6.52 -11.29
N ASN A 293 -8.16 -7.60 -10.51
CA ASN A 293 -7.13 -8.03 -9.59
C ASN A 293 -5.96 -8.67 -10.37
N CYS A 294 -4.84 -7.96 -10.46
CA CYS A 294 -3.67 -8.43 -11.21
C CYS A 294 -3.12 -9.76 -10.69
N ASN A 295 -3.34 -10.08 -9.41
CA ASN A 295 -2.90 -11.33 -8.81
C ASN A 295 -3.60 -12.56 -9.40
N ASP A 296 -4.86 -12.40 -9.80
CA ASP A 296 -5.70 -13.47 -10.34
C ASP A 296 -5.79 -13.43 -11.87
N CYS A 297 -5.14 -12.42 -12.52
CA CYS A 297 -5.21 -12.19 -13.94
C CYS A 297 -4.35 -13.20 -14.73
N PRO A 298 -4.91 -13.94 -15.70
CA PRO A 298 -4.13 -14.79 -16.60
C PRO A 298 -3.09 -14.03 -17.43
N GLY A 299 -3.32 -12.73 -17.71
CA GLY A 299 -2.39 -11.87 -18.43
C GLY A 299 -1.31 -11.22 -17.56
N ARG A 300 -1.15 -11.65 -16.30
CA ARG A 300 -0.06 -11.17 -15.44
C ARG A 300 1.30 -11.53 -16.03
N PRO A 301 2.35 -10.70 -15.79
CA PRO A 301 3.68 -10.99 -16.28
C PRO A 301 4.28 -12.23 -15.62
N GLU A 302 5.30 -12.81 -16.27
CA GLU A 302 6.18 -13.78 -15.63
C GLU A 302 6.95 -13.12 -14.47
N SER A 303 7.34 -13.93 -13.48
CA SER A 303 8.06 -13.44 -12.32
C SER A 303 9.45 -12.92 -12.68
N ALA A 304 9.84 -11.80 -12.09
CA ALA A 304 11.20 -11.27 -12.13
C ALA A 304 12.14 -11.91 -11.09
N TRP A 305 11.81 -13.12 -10.62
CA TRP A 305 12.57 -13.85 -9.60
C TRP A 305 14.07 -13.92 -9.88
N GLU A 306 14.46 -14.30 -11.09
CA GLU A 306 15.87 -14.48 -11.45
C GLU A 306 16.65 -13.17 -11.28
N TYR A 307 16.07 -12.04 -11.68
CA TYR A 307 16.70 -10.74 -11.55
C TYR A 307 16.77 -10.27 -10.10
N MET A 308 15.64 -10.34 -9.36
CA MET A 308 15.55 -9.87 -7.98
C MET A 308 16.41 -10.73 -7.05
N SER A 309 16.38 -12.06 -7.22
CA SER A 309 17.16 -12.98 -6.38
C SER A 309 18.65 -12.86 -6.65
N THR A 310 19.06 -12.71 -7.91
CA THR A 310 20.46 -12.48 -8.29
C THR A 310 20.99 -11.17 -7.70
N LEU A 311 20.21 -10.10 -7.78
CA LEU A 311 20.57 -8.82 -7.16
C LEU A 311 20.76 -8.95 -5.65
N ALA A 312 19.80 -9.58 -4.95
CA ALA A 312 19.91 -9.76 -3.50
C ALA A 312 21.11 -10.64 -3.10
N ARG A 313 21.31 -11.78 -3.79
CA ARG A 313 22.46 -12.67 -3.54
C ARG A 313 23.80 -12.03 -3.83
N LYS A 314 23.85 -11.09 -4.77
CA LYS A 314 25.08 -10.32 -5.03
C LYS A 314 25.53 -9.53 -3.80
N TYR A 315 24.59 -8.98 -3.04
CA TYR A 315 24.89 -8.15 -1.88
C TYR A 315 25.04 -8.94 -0.59
N LEU A 316 24.15 -9.91 -0.36
CA LEU A 316 24.11 -10.68 0.89
C LEU A 316 25.21 -11.73 0.94
N ARG A 317 25.68 -12.04 2.14
CA ARG A 317 26.54 -13.19 2.35
C ARG A 317 25.77 -14.49 2.08
N GLU A 318 26.50 -15.53 1.66
CA GLU A 318 25.91 -16.81 1.20
C GLU A 318 25.06 -17.51 2.27
N GLU A 319 25.36 -17.32 3.55
CA GLU A 319 24.60 -17.89 4.65
C GLU A 319 23.16 -17.36 4.77
N TYR A 320 22.85 -16.18 4.19
CA TYR A 320 21.49 -15.62 4.15
C TYR A 320 20.72 -16.16 2.94
N SER A 321 20.48 -17.47 2.96
CA SER A 321 19.86 -18.17 1.85
C SER A 321 18.34 -18.00 1.81
N PHE A 322 17.79 -17.98 0.60
CA PHE A 322 16.35 -17.93 0.34
C PHE A 322 16.00 -18.57 -1.00
N SER A 323 14.76 -19.00 -1.14
CA SER A 323 14.24 -19.64 -2.34
C SER A 323 12.85 -19.12 -2.71
N TYR A 324 12.51 -19.18 -3.99
CA TYR A 324 11.20 -18.78 -4.51
C TYR A 324 10.07 -19.64 -3.93
N GLU A 325 8.98 -19.01 -3.57
CA GLU A 325 7.74 -19.71 -3.22
C GLU A 325 6.62 -19.34 -4.19
N LYS A 326 6.30 -18.05 -4.29
CA LYS A 326 5.27 -17.54 -5.20
C LYS A 326 5.40 -16.03 -5.40
N SER A 327 4.74 -15.54 -6.46
CA SER A 327 4.62 -14.11 -6.73
C SER A 327 3.20 -13.63 -6.51
N LEU A 328 3.09 -12.42 -5.95
CA LEU A 328 1.85 -11.67 -5.81
C LEU A 328 1.94 -10.40 -6.65
N PHE A 329 0.84 -10.03 -7.33
CA PHE A 329 0.81 -8.88 -8.22
C PHE A 329 -0.24 -7.86 -7.80
N SER A 330 0.12 -6.59 -7.79
CA SER A 330 -0.78 -5.50 -7.42
C SER A 330 -0.47 -4.23 -8.23
N MET A 331 -1.45 -3.38 -8.37
CA MET A 331 -1.30 -2.06 -8.97
C MET A 331 -0.91 -1.03 -7.91
N LYS A 332 0.17 -0.28 -8.17
CA LYS A 332 0.68 0.78 -7.30
C LYS A 332 0.55 2.13 -8.01
N PRO A 333 -0.34 3.02 -7.58
CA PRO A 333 -0.38 4.40 -8.03
C PRO A 333 0.68 5.24 -7.31
N ILE A 334 1.34 6.11 -8.05
CA ILE A 334 2.37 7.02 -7.57
C ILE A 334 2.02 8.42 -8.06
N LEU A 335 2.06 9.42 -7.20
CA LEU A 335 1.91 10.81 -7.63
C LEU A 335 3.07 11.21 -8.54
N LYS A 336 2.79 11.75 -9.73
CA LYS A 336 3.82 12.23 -10.66
C LYS A 336 4.71 13.29 -10.02
N ALA A 337 4.14 14.15 -9.17
CA ALA A 337 4.89 15.18 -8.44
C ALA A 337 5.90 14.62 -7.43
N SER A 338 5.73 13.37 -6.99
CA SER A 338 6.58 12.71 -6.00
C SER A 338 7.71 11.88 -6.60
N GLU A 339 7.87 11.86 -7.93
CA GLU A 339 8.93 11.07 -8.57
C GLU A 339 10.33 11.66 -8.32
N ILE A 340 10.43 12.94 -7.98
CA ILE A 340 11.71 13.63 -7.78
C ILE A 340 12.33 13.29 -6.42
N ASP A 341 11.52 13.27 -5.36
CA ASP A 341 11.97 13.09 -3.96
C ASP A 341 11.57 11.75 -3.36
N ASP A 342 10.94 10.90 -4.16
CA ASP A 342 10.42 9.59 -3.77
C ASP A 342 9.38 9.64 -2.63
N SER A 343 8.81 10.81 -2.37
CA SER A 343 7.77 10.99 -1.35
C SER A 343 6.54 10.13 -1.64
N ARG A 344 5.83 9.76 -0.59
CA ARG A 344 4.58 8.98 -0.69
C ARG A 344 3.55 9.58 0.28
N PRO A 345 3.10 10.82 0.03
CA PRO A 345 2.11 11.45 0.89
C PRO A 345 0.74 10.76 0.74
N THR A 346 -0.01 10.71 1.82
CA THR A 346 -1.46 10.53 1.73
C THR A 346 -2.06 11.86 1.29
N VAL A 347 -2.86 11.82 0.22
CA VAL A 347 -3.53 13.00 -0.32
C VAL A 347 -5.03 12.83 -0.18
N ILE A 348 -5.65 13.75 0.52
CA ILE A 348 -7.11 13.83 0.67
C ILE A 348 -7.60 15.05 -0.11
N ARG A 349 -8.60 14.82 -0.97
CA ARG A 349 -9.17 15.86 -1.81
C ARG A 349 -10.69 15.84 -1.71
N ALA A 350 -11.27 16.94 -1.28
CA ALA A 350 -12.71 17.17 -1.37
C ALA A 350 -13.08 17.56 -2.81
N LEU A 351 -14.05 16.89 -3.39
CA LEU A 351 -14.65 17.21 -4.67
C LEU A 351 -15.83 18.17 -4.49
N SER A 352 -16.57 18.01 -3.40
CA SER A 352 -17.66 18.89 -2.99
C SER A 352 -17.87 18.80 -1.48
N GLU A 353 -18.41 19.88 -0.90
CA GLU A 353 -18.67 19.98 0.54
C GLU A 353 -20.13 19.66 0.90
N SER A 354 -21.06 19.93 0.01
CA SER A 354 -22.50 19.68 0.24
C SER A 354 -23.20 19.29 -1.07
N PRO A 355 -23.66 18.06 -1.22
CA PRO A 355 -23.27 16.89 -0.44
C PRO A 355 -21.76 16.64 -0.53
N THR A 356 -21.19 15.96 0.47
CA THR A 356 -19.74 15.77 0.59
C THR A 356 -19.26 14.62 -0.29
N PHE A 357 -18.19 14.85 -1.06
CA PHE A 357 -17.45 13.77 -1.75
C PHE A 357 -15.96 13.98 -1.54
N ILE A 358 -15.32 12.99 -0.93
CA ILE A 358 -13.89 13.01 -0.63
C ILE A 358 -13.22 11.82 -1.32
N SER A 359 -12.07 12.06 -1.93
CA SER A 359 -11.18 11.01 -2.43
C SER A 359 -9.90 10.99 -1.64
N VAL A 360 -9.45 9.80 -1.22
CA VAL A 360 -8.17 9.58 -0.57
C VAL A 360 -7.26 8.72 -1.43
N LEU A 361 -6.06 9.25 -1.71
CA LEU A 361 -4.94 8.47 -2.23
C LEU A 361 -3.99 8.18 -1.09
N SER A 362 -3.98 6.94 -0.63
CA SER A 362 -3.15 6.52 0.51
C SER A 362 -1.67 6.48 0.15
N GLY A 363 -0.81 7.03 1.01
CA GLY A 363 0.64 6.95 0.88
C GLY A 363 1.24 5.70 1.54
N LYS A 364 0.81 5.43 2.76
CA LYS A 364 1.30 4.33 3.62
C LYS A 364 0.17 3.78 4.50
N ILE A 365 0.40 2.60 5.07
CA ILE A 365 -0.60 1.98 5.96
C ILE A 365 -0.77 2.76 7.27
N ASN A 366 0.33 3.20 7.87
CA ASN A 366 0.28 3.92 9.15
C ASN A 366 -0.16 5.39 9.04
N THR A 367 -0.34 5.92 7.81
CA THR A 367 -0.97 7.24 7.60
C THR A 367 -2.49 7.17 7.41
N VAL A 368 -3.12 6.03 7.73
CA VAL A 368 -4.58 5.87 7.71
C VAL A 368 -5.31 6.86 8.62
N TYR A 369 -4.65 7.32 9.67
CA TYR A 369 -5.16 8.30 10.62
C TYR A 369 -5.34 9.71 10.04
N ASP A 370 -4.80 10.00 8.85
CA ASP A 370 -5.11 11.24 8.13
C ASP A 370 -6.61 11.37 7.81
N LEU A 371 -7.34 10.25 7.82
CA LEU A 371 -8.79 10.25 7.63
C LEU A 371 -9.58 10.84 8.82
N ASP A 372 -9.02 10.83 10.03
CA ASP A 372 -9.73 11.28 11.25
C ASP A 372 -10.28 12.71 11.05
N GLU A 373 -9.47 13.60 10.45
CA GLU A 373 -9.84 15.01 10.23
C GLU A 373 -11.03 15.21 9.30
N VAL A 374 -11.28 14.29 8.36
CA VAL A 374 -12.33 14.40 7.34
C VAL A 374 -13.53 13.49 7.60
N LEU A 375 -13.45 12.62 8.58
CA LEU A 375 -14.56 11.73 8.96
C LEU A 375 -15.45 12.33 10.06
N ASP A 376 -14.97 13.30 10.81
CA ASP A 376 -15.73 13.97 11.87
C ASP A 376 -16.74 15.03 11.34
N VAL A 377 -16.87 15.16 10.01
CA VAL A 377 -17.77 16.08 9.33
C VAL A 377 -19.20 15.50 9.22
#